data_0fa5d4d07e6659cb368e641a96c3cfc5
#
_entry.id   0fa5d4d07e6659cb368e641a96c3cfc5
#
_cell.length_a   1.000
_cell.length_b   1.000
_cell.length_c   1.000
_cell.angle_alpha   90.00
_cell.angle_beta   90.00
_cell.angle_gamma   90.00
#
_symmetry.space_group_name_H-M   'P 1'
#
loop_
_entity.id
_entity.type
_entity.pdbx_description
1 polymer ?
#
loop_
_entity_poly.entity_id
_entity_poly.type
_entity_poly.pdbx_seq_one_letter_code
_entity_poly.pdbx_strand_id
1 'polypeptide(L)'
;MAPPTGTTDAPFGRMLTAMVTPFASDGAVDYPAVRRLAAYLVDEQRNDGLVVSGTTGESPTTSDEEKERILGAVLEAVGDRATVVAGAGSYDTHHSVRLARAAARAGAHGLLVVTPYYNKPPQEGLYQHFTTVADATELPVMLYDIPGRSGVPISSTTLIRLAQHERIVAVKDAKGDLFAGSQVMTATDLAFYSGDDLLNLPWLSIGAAGFVSVVGHVVGGELARMIDLYRDGDVAQALAVHRHIAPVVDGIMLSAGGAIMAKAALGMVGMPVGSVRLPLVPATEKQNAELRACLVAGGVKLSDV
;
A
#
# COMPACT_ATOMS: atom_id res chain seq x y z
N MET A 1 -18.68 16.59 0.73
CA MET A 1 -18.40 16.10 2.10
C MET A 1 -16.89 16.14 2.27
N ALA A 2 -16.40 16.57 3.43
CA ALA A 2 -14.96 16.46 3.69
C ALA A 2 -14.59 14.97 3.74
N PRO A 3 -13.40 14.58 3.24
CA PRO A 3 -12.93 13.20 3.34
C PRO A 3 -12.83 12.77 4.80
N PRO A 4 -12.93 11.47 5.11
CA PRO A 4 -12.67 10.99 6.45
C PRO A 4 -11.24 11.38 6.84
N THR A 5 -11.10 12.36 7.72
CA THR A 5 -9.81 12.81 8.20
C THR A 5 -9.25 11.75 9.13
N GLY A 6 -8.10 11.17 8.76
CA GLY A 6 -7.29 10.40 9.70
C GLY A 6 -7.03 11.23 10.97
N THR A 7 -6.79 10.56 12.06
CA THR A 7 -6.32 11.21 13.29
C THR A 7 -4.85 11.61 13.13
N THR A 8 -4.34 12.53 13.95
CA THR A 8 -2.93 12.97 13.88
C THR A 8 -1.94 11.82 14.00
N ASP A 9 -2.32 10.72 14.66
CA ASP A 9 -1.54 9.50 14.82
C ASP A 9 -1.73 8.49 13.67
N ALA A 10 -2.72 8.68 12.78
CA ALA A 10 -2.96 7.85 11.60
C ALA A 10 -3.57 8.71 10.45
N PRO A 11 -2.76 9.56 9.81
CA PRO A 11 -3.24 10.59 8.88
C PRO A 11 -3.97 10.03 7.65
N PHE A 12 -3.78 8.75 7.33
CA PHE A 12 -4.41 8.09 6.18
C PHE A 12 -5.41 6.97 6.57
N GLY A 13 -5.74 6.87 7.87
CA GLY A 13 -6.41 5.68 8.44
C GLY A 13 -5.38 4.66 8.90
N ARG A 14 -5.84 3.49 9.37
CA ARG A 14 -4.95 2.48 9.98
C ARG A 14 -4.77 1.26 9.10
N MET A 15 -5.83 0.79 8.47
CA MET A 15 -5.81 -0.33 7.56
C MET A 15 -5.92 0.19 6.12
N LEU A 16 -4.83 0.13 5.37
CA LEU A 16 -4.80 0.47 3.96
C LEU A 16 -4.37 -0.76 3.13
N THR A 17 -4.95 -0.88 1.93
CA THR A 17 -4.47 -1.86 0.94
C THR A 17 -3.79 -1.14 -0.23
N ALA A 18 -2.59 -1.62 -0.59
CA ALA A 18 -1.92 -1.28 -1.83
C ALA A 18 -2.64 -2.00 -2.98
N MET A 19 -3.67 -1.37 -3.52
CA MET A 19 -4.63 -1.95 -4.45
C MET A 19 -3.97 -2.38 -5.77
N VAL A 20 -4.26 -3.59 -6.25
CA VAL A 20 -3.91 -4.04 -7.61
C VAL A 20 -4.69 -3.23 -8.65
N THR A 21 -4.15 -3.10 -9.87
CA THR A 21 -4.86 -2.51 -11.00
C THR A 21 -5.54 -3.61 -11.82
N PRO A 22 -6.87 -3.64 -11.89
CA PRO A 22 -7.59 -4.57 -12.76
C PRO A 22 -7.32 -4.30 -14.25
N PHE A 23 -7.06 -5.36 -15.00
CA PHE A 23 -6.90 -5.29 -16.45
C PHE A 23 -7.88 -6.21 -17.17
N ALA A 24 -8.36 -5.77 -18.32
CA ALA A 24 -9.13 -6.58 -19.27
C ALA A 24 -8.23 -7.61 -19.99
N SER A 25 -8.82 -8.51 -20.75
CA SER A 25 -8.10 -9.58 -21.46
C SER A 25 -7.13 -9.08 -22.53
N ASP A 26 -7.35 -7.88 -23.05
CA ASP A 26 -6.46 -7.19 -23.99
C ASP A 26 -5.35 -6.38 -23.32
N GLY A 27 -5.31 -6.39 -21.98
CA GLY A 27 -4.35 -5.64 -21.17
C GLY A 27 -4.72 -4.18 -20.93
N ALA A 28 -5.85 -3.67 -21.40
CA ALA A 28 -6.36 -2.35 -21.04
C ALA A 28 -6.82 -2.31 -19.56
N VAL A 29 -6.81 -1.13 -18.94
CA VAL A 29 -7.37 -0.98 -17.58
C VAL A 29 -8.88 -1.20 -17.59
N ASP A 30 -9.36 -2.13 -16.76
CA ASP A 30 -10.80 -2.38 -16.55
C ASP A 30 -11.34 -1.44 -15.46
N TYR A 31 -11.75 -0.24 -15.85
CA TYR A 31 -12.25 0.78 -14.90
C TYR A 31 -13.53 0.35 -14.16
N PRO A 32 -14.49 -0.36 -14.75
CA PRO A 32 -15.58 -0.99 -14.00
C PRO A 32 -15.09 -1.93 -12.89
N ALA A 33 -14.10 -2.78 -13.17
CA ALA A 33 -13.52 -3.65 -12.14
C ALA A 33 -12.71 -2.85 -11.09
N VAL A 34 -12.04 -1.75 -11.48
CA VAL A 34 -11.38 -0.84 -10.52
C VAL A 34 -12.37 -0.32 -9.48
N ARG A 35 -13.56 0.15 -9.91
CA ARG A 35 -14.60 0.64 -8.98
C ARG A 35 -15.13 -0.48 -8.07
N ARG A 36 -15.42 -1.65 -8.64
CA ARG A 36 -15.92 -2.81 -7.87
C ARG A 36 -14.90 -3.25 -6.83
N LEU A 37 -13.61 -3.34 -7.21
CA LEU A 37 -12.55 -3.73 -6.29
C LEU A 37 -12.36 -2.69 -5.17
N ALA A 38 -12.39 -1.40 -5.50
CA ALA A 38 -12.27 -0.33 -4.49
C ALA A 38 -13.41 -0.43 -3.46
N ALA A 39 -14.68 -0.58 -3.92
CA ALA A 39 -15.82 -0.75 -3.03
C ALA A 39 -15.69 -2.02 -2.17
N TYR A 40 -15.33 -3.16 -2.76
CA TYR A 40 -15.09 -4.41 -2.03
C TYR A 40 -14.03 -4.26 -0.93
N LEU A 41 -12.90 -3.60 -1.24
CA LEU A 41 -11.83 -3.42 -0.26
C LEU A 41 -12.26 -2.55 0.92
N VAL A 42 -13.03 -1.50 0.68
CA VAL A 42 -13.50 -0.59 1.73
C VAL A 42 -14.66 -1.21 2.50
N ASP A 43 -15.68 -1.68 1.81
CA ASP A 43 -16.95 -2.06 2.42
C ASP A 43 -16.92 -3.48 3.03
N GLU A 44 -16.19 -4.43 2.40
CA GLU A 44 -16.14 -5.83 2.86
C GLU A 44 -14.82 -6.17 3.56
N GLN A 45 -13.70 -5.61 3.08
CA GLN A 45 -12.36 -5.85 3.66
C GLN A 45 -11.95 -4.81 4.71
N ARG A 46 -12.86 -3.91 5.13
CA ARG A 46 -12.68 -2.94 6.21
C ARG A 46 -11.45 -2.04 6.06
N ASN A 47 -11.14 -1.62 4.82
CA ASN A 47 -10.05 -0.68 4.62
C ASN A 47 -10.48 0.75 4.95
N ASP A 48 -9.70 1.46 5.76
CA ASP A 48 -9.83 2.91 6.00
C ASP A 48 -9.35 3.72 4.79
N GLY A 49 -8.49 3.12 3.99
CA GLY A 49 -7.93 3.77 2.81
C GLY A 49 -7.34 2.81 1.79
N LEU A 50 -7.12 3.34 0.60
CA LEU A 50 -6.52 2.62 -0.52
C LEU A 50 -5.31 3.38 -1.06
N VAL A 51 -4.23 2.66 -1.36
CA VAL A 51 -3.10 3.20 -2.11
C VAL A 51 -3.21 2.73 -3.55
N VAL A 52 -3.39 3.66 -4.48
CA VAL A 52 -3.54 3.36 -5.92
C VAL A 52 -2.27 3.68 -6.68
N SER A 53 -2.03 2.98 -7.77
CA SER A 53 -0.84 3.16 -8.63
C SER A 53 0.49 3.07 -7.87
N GLY A 54 0.55 2.25 -6.82
CA GLY A 54 1.80 1.83 -6.16
C GLY A 54 2.45 0.65 -6.89
N THR A 55 3.43 0.01 -6.24
CA THR A 55 4.11 -1.19 -6.79
C THR A 55 3.13 -2.33 -7.08
N THR A 56 2.22 -2.61 -6.14
CA THR A 56 1.19 -3.65 -6.28
C THR A 56 0.18 -3.30 -7.38
N GLY A 57 -0.06 -2.01 -7.61
CA GLY A 57 -0.90 -1.50 -8.70
C GLY A 57 -0.19 -1.45 -10.06
N GLU A 58 0.98 -2.08 -10.20
CA GLU A 58 1.75 -2.15 -11.44
C GLU A 58 2.09 -0.77 -12.03
N SER A 59 2.43 0.20 -11.18
CA SER A 59 2.76 1.58 -11.57
C SER A 59 3.78 1.69 -12.71
N PRO A 60 4.84 0.85 -12.80
CA PRO A 60 5.82 0.95 -13.89
C PRO A 60 5.25 0.66 -15.28
N THR A 61 4.13 -0.07 -15.38
CA THR A 61 3.51 -0.49 -16.66
C THR A 61 2.18 0.19 -16.94
N THR A 62 1.80 1.18 -16.13
CA THR A 62 0.64 2.06 -16.37
C THR A 62 1.10 3.45 -16.84
N SER A 63 0.42 4.02 -17.84
CA SER A 63 0.71 5.39 -18.29
C SER A 63 0.23 6.44 -17.29
N ASP A 64 0.66 7.69 -17.44
CA ASP A 64 0.22 8.79 -16.57
C ASP A 64 -1.30 9.01 -16.71
N GLU A 65 -1.84 8.91 -17.93
CA GLU A 65 -3.28 9.02 -18.20
C GLU A 65 -4.08 7.86 -17.56
N GLU A 66 -3.53 6.64 -17.60
CA GLU A 66 -4.14 5.51 -16.90
C GLU A 66 -4.17 5.73 -15.39
N LYS A 67 -3.07 6.25 -14.80
CA LYS A 67 -3.01 6.57 -13.37
C LYS A 67 -4.04 7.61 -12.95
N GLU A 68 -4.20 8.68 -13.73
CA GLU A 68 -5.20 9.72 -13.47
C GLU A 68 -6.62 9.14 -13.53
N ARG A 69 -6.93 8.30 -14.53
CA ARG A 69 -8.24 7.66 -14.68
C ARG A 69 -8.51 6.61 -13.61
N ILE A 70 -7.49 5.82 -13.19
CA ILE A 70 -7.60 4.86 -12.07
C ILE A 70 -7.94 5.63 -10.79
N LEU A 71 -7.19 6.69 -10.49
CA LEU A 71 -7.43 7.53 -9.32
C LEU A 71 -8.86 8.11 -9.33
N GLY A 72 -9.29 8.67 -10.45
CA GLY A 72 -10.66 9.19 -10.60
C GLY A 72 -11.72 8.12 -10.35
N ALA A 73 -11.53 6.91 -10.91
CA ALA A 73 -12.47 5.79 -10.72
C ALA A 73 -12.56 5.31 -9.26
N VAL A 74 -11.42 5.30 -8.53
CA VAL A 74 -11.40 4.93 -7.11
C VAL A 74 -12.03 6.03 -6.24
N LEU A 75 -11.72 7.32 -6.51
CA LEU A 75 -12.33 8.45 -5.80
C LEU A 75 -13.85 8.49 -5.99
N GLU A 76 -14.34 8.24 -7.21
CA GLU A 76 -15.76 8.13 -7.49
C GLU A 76 -16.45 7.00 -6.69
N ALA A 77 -15.75 5.87 -6.54
CA ALA A 77 -16.31 4.69 -5.88
C ALA A 77 -16.31 4.79 -4.34
N VAL A 78 -15.27 5.37 -3.73
CA VAL A 78 -15.06 5.30 -2.26
C VAL A 78 -14.51 6.59 -1.64
N GLY A 79 -14.24 7.64 -2.41
CA GLY A 79 -13.57 8.85 -1.91
C GLY A 79 -14.37 9.65 -0.87
N ASP A 80 -15.64 9.32 -0.69
CA ASP A 80 -16.54 9.89 0.33
C ASP A 80 -16.42 9.20 1.70
N ARG A 81 -15.82 7.98 1.76
CA ARG A 81 -15.76 7.16 2.97
C ARG A 81 -14.44 6.48 3.24
N ALA A 82 -13.47 6.59 2.33
CA ALA A 82 -12.12 6.05 2.51
C ALA A 82 -11.06 7.02 2.00
N THR A 83 -9.88 6.99 2.63
CA THR A 83 -8.74 7.78 2.17
C THR A 83 -8.15 7.16 0.90
N VAL A 84 -7.97 7.97 -0.15
CA VAL A 84 -7.35 7.54 -1.40
C VAL A 84 -5.98 8.21 -1.56
N VAL A 85 -4.92 7.41 -1.46
CA VAL A 85 -3.52 7.85 -1.54
C VAL A 85 -2.97 7.49 -2.92
N ALA A 86 -2.52 8.48 -3.68
CA ALA A 86 -2.02 8.29 -5.04
C ALA A 86 -0.51 8.03 -5.06
N GLY A 87 -0.07 6.98 -5.75
CA GLY A 87 1.33 6.75 -6.05
C GLY A 87 1.86 7.81 -7.02
N ALA A 88 2.78 8.67 -6.55
CA ALA A 88 3.38 9.77 -7.30
C ALA A 88 4.89 9.65 -7.46
N GLY A 89 5.50 8.59 -6.89
CA GLY A 89 6.96 8.39 -6.93
C GLY A 89 7.46 7.82 -8.26
N SER A 90 8.59 8.36 -8.71
CA SER A 90 9.34 7.91 -9.88
C SER A 90 10.84 8.09 -9.61
N TYR A 91 11.69 7.50 -10.46
CA TYR A 91 13.14 7.76 -10.44
C TYR A 91 13.53 9.17 -10.93
N ASP A 92 12.60 9.92 -11.50
CA ASP A 92 12.77 11.31 -11.97
C ASP A 92 11.95 12.26 -11.11
N THR A 93 12.61 13.23 -10.46
CA THR A 93 11.97 14.22 -9.59
C THR A 93 10.96 15.08 -10.36
N HIS A 94 11.28 15.50 -11.59
CA HIS A 94 10.38 16.32 -12.39
C HIS A 94 9.11 15.55 -12.78
N HIS A 95 9.23 14.26 -13.11
CA HIS A 95 8.08 13.40 -13.37
C HIS A 95 7.24 13.20 -12.09
N SER A 96 7.87 12.96 -10.93
CA SER A 96 7.17 12.83 -9.65
C SER A 96 6.36 14.09 -9.30
N VAL A 97 6.91 15.28 -9.55
CA VAL A 97 6.19 16.55 -9.39
C VAL A 97 4.96 16.64 -10.30
N ARG A 98 5.07 16.19 -11.57
CA ARG A 98 3.90 16.17 -12.47
C ARG A 98 2.82 15.21 -11.97
N LEU A 99 3.21 14.00 -11.53
CA LEU A 99 2.28 13.02 -10.96
C LEU A 99 1.61 13.56 -9.69
N ALA A 100 2.37 14.20 -8.78
CA ALA A 100 1.84 14.79 -7.56
C ALA A 100 0.79 15.87 -7.87
N ARG A 101 1.08 16.77 -8.81
CA ARG A 101 0.14 17.81 -9.24
C ARG A 101 -1.11 17.24 -9.93
N ALA A 102 -0.95 16.18 -10.72
CA ALA A 102 -2.08 15.49 -11.35
C ALA A 102 -2.99 14.86 -10.29
N ALA A 103 -2.40 14.17 -9.31
CA ALA A 103 -3.14 13.56 -8.19
C ALA A 103 -3.89 14.62 -7.35
N ALA A 104 -3.26 15.77 -7.07
CA ALA A 104 -3.91 16.87 -6.35
C ALA A 104 -5.10 17.44 -7.13
N ARG A 105 -4.96 17.69 -8.43
CA ARG A 105 -6.07 18.13 -9.27
C ARG A 105 -7.21 17.16 -9.37
N ALA A 106 -6.91 15.86 -9.33
CA ALA A 106 -7.91 14.80 -9.34
C ALA A 106 -8.65 14.64 -8.00
N GLY A 107 -8.17 15.27 -6.92
CA GLY A 107 -8.78 15.22 -5.60
C GLY A 107 -8.29 14.07 -4.71
N ALA A 108 -7.08 13.55 -4.93
CA ALA A 108 -6.46 12.59 -4.02
C ALA A 108 -6.38 13.14 -2.58
N HIS A 109 -6.43 12.28 -1.58
CA HIS A 109 -6.35 12.66 -0.18
C HIS A 109 -4.91 12.69 0.36
N GLY A 110 -3.96 12.14 -0.41
CA GLY A 110 -2.54 12.15 -0.11
C GLY A 110 -1.71 11.51 -1.20
N LEU A 111 -0.40 11.56 -1.01
CA LEU A 111 0.58 11.02 -1.95
C LEU A 111 1.40 9.92 -1.31
N LEU A 112 1.66 8.83 -2.05
CA LEU A 112 2.70 7.86 -1.74
C LEU A 112 3.89 8.13 -2.67
N VAL A 113 5.05 8.51 -2.09
CA VAL A 113 6.26 8.82 -2.87
C VAL A 113 7.34 7.79 -2.55
N VAL A 114 7.58 6.87 -3.48
CA VAL A 114 8.61 5.83 -3.34
C VAL A 114 9.99 6.43 -3.51
N THR A 115 10.97 5.91 -2.77
CA THR A 115 12.40 6.18 -2.99
C THR A 115 12.74 5.99 -4.47
N PRO A 116 13.38 6.98 -5.14
CA PRO A 116 13.81 6.82 -6.52
C PRO A 116 14.59 5.52 -6.72
N TYR A 117 14.10 4.72 -7.63
CA TYR A 117 14.64 3.39 -7.93
C TYR A 117 15.56 3.43 -9.15
N TYR A 118 16.41 2.41 -9.30
CA TYR A 118 17.35 2.23 -10.40
C TYR A 118 18.59 3.14 -10.35
N ASN A 119 18.44 4.47 -10.27
CA ASN A 119 19.54 5.46 -10.29
C ASN A 119 20.26 5.62 -8.94
N LYS A 120 19.74 5.04 -7.84
CA LYS A 120 20.38 4.96 -6.52
C LYS A 120 20.96 6.29 -6.02
N PRO A 121 20.14 7.34 -5.84
CA PRO A 121 20.62 8.65 -5.44
C PRO A 121 21.24 8.63 -4.02
N PRO A 122 22.21 9.53 -3.73
CA PRO A 122 22.71 9.72 -2.38
C PRO A 122 21.63 10.32 -1.46
N GLN A 123 21.83 10.26 -0.15
CA GLN A 123 20.85 10.71 0.84
C GLN A 123 20.43 12.19 0.67
N GLU A 124 21.36 13.06 0.29
CA GLU A 124 21.03 14.45 -0.01
C GLU A 124 20.13 14.56 -1.25
N GLY A 125 20.35 13.74 -2.27
CA GLY A 125 19.48 13.67 -3.43
C GLY A 125 18.07 13.15 -3.06
N LEU A 126 17.96 12.19 -2.13
CA LEU A 126 16.67 11.74 -1.59
C LEU A 126 15.95 12.87 -0.85
N TYR A 127 16.66 13.60 0.00
CA TYR A 127 16.10 14.74 0.73
C TYR A 127 15.53 15.78 -0.24
N GLN A 128 16.32 16.22 -1.20
CA GLN A 128 15.89 17.22 -2.20
C GLN A 128 14.73 16.70 -3.07
N HIS A 129 14.77 15.42 -3.46
CA HIS A 129 13.68 14.81 -4.22
C HIS A 129 12.35 14.86 -3.47
N PHE A 130 12.33 14.36 -2.23
CA PHE A 130 11.11 14.28 -1.44
C PHE A 130 10.55 15.66 -1.07
N THR A 131 11.40 16.61 -0.68
CA THR A 131 10.96 17.97 -0.38
C THR A 131 10.42 18.68 -1.64
N THR A 132 11.10 18.54 -2.79
CA THR A 132 10.61 19.10 -4.06
C THR A 132 9.25 18.55 -4.46
N VAL A 133 9.01 17.23 -4.25
CA VAL A 133 7.70 16.63 -4.55
C VAL A 133 6.65 17.09 -3.54
N ALA A 134 6.99 17.18 -2.26
CA ALA A 134 6.08 17.64 -1.22
C ALA A 134 5.69 19.12 -1.41
N ASP A 135 6.63 19.98 -1.87
CA ASP A 135 6.37 21.37 -2.19
C ASP A 135 5.46 21.59 -3.42
N ALA A 136 5.28 20.54 -4.22
CA ALA A 136 4.53 20.66 -5.48
C ALA A 136 3.01 20.77 -5.29
N THR A 137 2.48 20.40 -4.11
CA THR A 137 1.04 20.37 -3.78
C THR A 137 0.82 20.61 -2.28
N GLU A 138 -0.44 20.82 -1.88
CA GLU A 138 -0.83 20.91 -0.46
C GLU A 138 -1.16 19.54 0.17
N LEU A 139 -1.02 18.44 -0.59
CA LEU A 139 -1.38 17.11 -0.10
C LEU A 139 -0.36 16.57 0.91
N PRO A 140 -0.82 15.85 1.96
CA PRO A 140 0.06 15.13 2.85
C PRO A 140 0.79 13.99 2.10
N VAL A 141 2.05 13.77 2.46
CA VAL A 141 2.96 12.83 1.80
C VAL A 141 3.31 11.68 2.74
N MET A 142 3.13 10.46 2.26
CA MET A 142 3.69 9.24 2.82
C MET A 142 4.93 8.86 2.01
N LEU A 143 6.10 8.88 2.64
CA LEU A 143 7.33 8.36 2.04
C LEU A 143 7.25 6.83 1.95
N TYR A 144 7.85 6.26 0.91
CA TYR A 144 7.90 4.80 0.78
C TYR A 144 9.33 4.30 0.69
N ASP A 145 9.79 3.65 1.76
CA ASP A 145 11.14 3.07 1.88
C ASP A 145 11.10 1.57 1.61
N ILE A 146 11.62 1.17 0.43
CA ILE A 146 11.68 -0.24 -0.02
C ILE A 146 13.03 -0.54 -0.71
N PRO A 147 14.12 -0.62 0.05
CA PRO A 147 15.47 -0.78 -0.52
C PRO A 147 15.65 -2.06 -1.33
N GLY A 148 14.89 -3.11 -1.06
CA GLY A 148 14.87 -4.33 -1.87
C GLY A 148 14.44 -4.11 -3.33
N ARG A 149 13.74 -3.00 -3.63
CA ARG A 149 13.33 -2.60 -4.99
C ARG A 149 14.03 -1.33 -5.46
N SER A 150 14.17 -0.33 -4.59
CA SER A 150 14.79 0.95 -4.96
C SER A 150 16.32 0.88 -5.03
N GLY A 151 16.92 -0.09 -4.33
CA GLY A 151 18.37 -0.27 -4.28
C GLY A 151 19.08 0.64 -3.28
N VAL A 152 18.36 1.59 -2.63
CA VAL A 152 18.85 2.44 -1.55
C VAL A 152 17.78 2.63 -0.48
N PRO A 153 18.12 2.55 0.82
CA PRO A 153 17.20 2.89 1.90
C PRO A 153 17.20 4.42 2.14
N ILE A 154 16.14 4.92 2.77
CA ILE A 154 16.16 6.23 3.40
C ILE A 154 16.81 6.06 4.78
N SER A 155 17.91 6.77 5.06
CA SER A 155 18.57 6.69 6.37
C SER A 155 17.71 7.36 7.46
N SER A 156 17.87 6.92 8.72
CA SER A 156 17.18 7.54 9.86
C SER A 156 17.46 9.05 9.94
N THR A 157 18.71 9.48 9.69
CA THR A 157 19.07 10.90 9.66
C THR A 157 18.29 11.67 8.57
N THR A 158 18.12 11.06 7.38
CA THR A 158 17.36 11.67 6.28
C THR A 158 15.88 11.73 6.63
N LEU A 159 15.30 10.68 7.21
CA LEU A 159 13.90 10.68 7.68
C LEU A 159 13.65 11.76 8.73
N ILE A 160 14.55 11.92 9.72
CA ILE A 160 14.45 12.97 10.76
C ILE A 160 14.51 14.37 10.13
N ARG A 161 15.34 14.58 9.11
CA ARG A 161 15.38 15.86 8.38
C ARG A 161 14.09 16.09 7.59
N LEU A 162 13.58 15.07 6.90
CA LEU A 162 12.35 15.12 6.11
C LEU A 162 11.11 15.38 6.99
N ALA A 163 11.10 14.90 8.22
CA ALA A 163 10.04 15.16 9.20
C ALA A 163 9.88 16.66 9.59
N GLN A 164 10.87 17.51 9.26
CA GLN A 164 10.73 18.96 9.45
C GLN A 164 9.84 19.62 8.38
N HIS A 165 9.50 18.91 7.33
CA HIS A 165 8.62 19.40 6.28
C HIS A 165 7.15 19.13 6.63
N GLU A 166 6.33 20.17 6.73
CA GLU A 166 4.95 20.12 7.22
C GLU A 166 4.03 19.11 6.50
N ARG A 167 4.29 18.84 5.21
CA ARG A 167 3.48 17.91 4.41
C ARG A 167 4.00 16.49 4.43
N ILE A 168 5.20 16.22 4.93
CA ILE A 168 5.74 14.86 5.06
C ILE A 168 5.30 14.32 6.43
N VAL A 169 4.24 13.52 6.44
CA VAL A 169 3.54 13.13 7.67
C VAL A 169 3.65 11.65 7.99
N ALA A 170 4.09 10.82 7.04
CA ALA A 170 4.13 9.38 7.24
C ALA A 170 5.24 8.68 6.47
N VAL A 171 5.54 7.45 6.90
CA VAL A 171 6.44 6.52 6.23
C VAL A 171 5.74 5.17 6.07
N LYS A 172 5.65 4.65 4.84
CA LYS A 172 5.44 3.24 4.58
C LYS A 172 6.79 2.54 4.60
N ASP A 173 7.07 1.75 5.62
CA ASP A 173 8.33 1.02 5.75
C ASP A 173 8.20 -0.41 5.24
N ALA A 174 8.94 -0.73 4.19
CA ALA A 174 9.19 -2.07 3.68
C ALA A 174 10.70 -2.39 3.67
N LYS A 175 11.47 -1.71 4.53
CA LYS A 175 12.87 -2.00 4.84
C LYS A 175 12.98 -3.07 5.93
N GLY A 176 12.05 -3.04 6.91
CA GLY A 176 11.98 -4.01 7.99
C GLY A 176 12.98 -3.80 9.13
N ASP A 177 13.63 -2.65 9.19
CA ASP A 177 14.51 -2.28 10.32
C ASP A 177 13.70 -1.63 11.45
N LEU A 178 13.11 -2.47 12.29
CA LEU A 178 12.25 -2.04 13.40
C LEU A 178 12.97 -1.14 14.39
N PHE A 179 14.28 -1.39 14.65
CA PHE A 179 15.04 -0.59 15.59
C PHE A 179 15.28 0.83 15.04
N ALA A 180 15.69 0.95 13.77
CA ALA A 180 15.82 2.24 13.12
C ALA A 180 14.48 2.98 13.03
N GLY A 181 13.39 2.26 12.74
CA GLY A 181 12.04 2.81 12.76
C GLY A 181 11.64 3.38 14.12
N SER A 182 11.90 2.62 15.20
CA SER A 182 11.66 3.07 16.58
C SER A 182 12.44 4.34 16.92
N GLN A 183 13.71 4.44 16.50
CA GLN A 183 14.53 5.64 16.70
C GLN A 183 13.93 6.87 16.00
N VAL A 184 13.47 6.71 14.76
CA VAL A 184 12.84 7.82 13.99
C VAL A 184 11.52 8.24 14.64
N MET A 185 10.64 7.30 15.01
CA MET A 185 9.37 7.59 15.70
C MET A 185 9.59 8.30 17.05
N THR A 186 10.67 7.98 17.77
CA THR A 186 11.02 8.67 19.03
C THR A 186 11.46 10.11 18.77
N ALA A 187 12.06 10.39 17.63
CA ALA A 187 12.65 11.70 17.31
C ALA A 187 11.71 12.61 16.47
N THR A 188 10.58 12.10 16.00
CA THR A 188 9.69 12.81 15.06
C THR A 188 8.22 12.41 15.26
N ASP A 189 7.31 13.19 14.67
CA ASP A 189 5.87 12.88 14.64
C ASP A 189 5.46 12.08 13.38
N LEU A 190 6.40 11.49 12.64
CA LEU A 190 6.08 10.69 11.45
C LEU A 190 5.30 9.43 11.83
N ALA A 191 4.11 9.27 11.25
CA ALA A 191 3.32 8.06 11.37
C ALA A 191 3.94 6.93 10.54
N PHE A 192 4.36 5.83 11.18
CA PHE A 192 4.89 4.66 10.47
C PHE A 192 3.78 3.68 10.12
N TYR A 193 3.81 3.17 8.90
CA TYR A 193 2.95 2.10 8.41
C TYR A 193 3.80 0.92 7.96
N SER A 194 3.45 -0.29 8.42
CA SER A 194 4.05 -1.50 7.86
C SER A 194 3.74 -1.59 6.37
N GLY A 195 4.77 -1.67 5.56
CA GLY A 195 4.68 -1.90 4.12
C GLY A 195 5.00 -3.35 3.73
N ASP A 196 5.22 -4.21 4.72
CA ASP A 196 5.52 -5.63 4.57
C ASP A 196 4.61 -6.46 5.50
N ASP A 197 3.72 -7.24 4.91
CA ASP A 197 2.73 -8.03 5.65
C ASP A 197 3.34 -9.08 6.60
N LEU A 198 4.59 -9.49 6.38
CA LEU A 198 5.31 -10.36 7.31
C LEU A 198 5.61 -9.68 8.67
N LEU A 199 5.65 -8.35 8.69
CA LEU A 199 6.07 -7.56 9.86
C LEU A 199 4.93 -6.73 10.48
N ASN A 200 3.68 -6.94 10.09
CA ASN A 200 2.54 -6.14 10.55
C ASN A 200 2.44 -6.08 12.08
N LEU A 201 2.36 -7.22 12.76
CA LEU A 201 2.28 -7.24 14.23
C LEU A 201 3.56 -6.72 14.91
N PRO A 202 4.79 -7.08 14.49
CA PRO A 202 6.01 -6.46 14.97
C PRO A 202 6.02 -4.93 14.87
N TRP A 203 5.54 -4.35 13.76
CA TRP A 203 5.42 -2.89 13.63
C TRP A 203 4.44 -2.28 14.63
N LEU A 204 3.27 -2.91 14.88
CA LEU A 204 2.37 -2.44 15.94
C LEU A 204 3.04 -2.44 17.31
N SER A 205 3.89 -3.44 17.59
CA SER A 205 4.55 -3.57 18.90
C SER A 205 5.55 -2.44 19.22
N ILE A 206 5.99 -1.69 18.21
CA ILE A 206 6.87 -0.53 18.39
C ILE A 206 6.15 0.80 18.11
N GLY A 207 4.83 0.80 17.91
CA GLY A 207 4.02 2.02 17.81
C GLY A 207 3.65 2.46 16.41
N ALA A 208 3.73 1.59 15.39
CA ALA A 208 3.26 1.93 14.05
C ALA A 208 1.76 2.26 14.04
N ALA A 209 1.38 3.22 13.19
CA ALA A 209 0.00 3.70 13.04
C ALA A 209 -0.94 2.64 12.43
N GLY A 210 -0.40 1.79 11.55
CA GLY A 210 -1.17 0.79 10.82
C GLY A 210 -0.38 0.11 9.71
N PHE A 211 -1.08 -0.31 8.66
CA PHE A 211 -0.53 -1.08 7.55
C PHE A 211 -0.87 -0.48 6.19
N VAL A 212 0.03 -0.66 5.23
CA VAL A 212 -0.27 -0.56 3.79
C VAL A 212 -0.01 -1.94 3.18
N SER A 213 -0.99 -2.80 3.28
CA SER A 213 -0.95 -4.25 3.07
C SER A 213 -1.11 -4.64 1.60
N VAL A 214 -0.65 -5.83 1.25
CA VAL A 214 -0.99 -6.54 0.02
C VAL A 214 -2.02 -7.63 0.32
N VAL A 215 -1.86 -8.40 1.41
CA VAL A 215 -2.82 -9.46 1.76
C VAL A 215 -4.18 -8.92 2.19
N GLY A 216 -4.27 -7.61 2.47
CA GLY A 216 -5.52 -6.88 2.71
C GLY A 216 -6.55 -7.01 1.61
N HIS A 217 -6.16 -7.49 0.42
CA HIS A 217 -7.11 -7.82 -0.65
C HIS A 217 -8.09 -8.96 -0.26
N VAL A 218 -7.70 -9.87 0.62
CA VAL A 218 -8.51 -11.05 0.97
C VAL A 218 -8.67 -11.30 2.48
N VAL A 219 -7.84 -10.65 3.32
CA VAL A 219 -7.91 -10.75 4.78
C VAL A 219 -7.86 -9.37 5.46
N GLY A 220 -8.32 -8.33 4.76
CA GLY A 220 -8.33 -6.95 5.27
C GLY A 220 -9.10 -6.82 6.58
N GLY A 221 -10.25 -7.48 6.69
CA GLY A 221 -11.05 -7.51 7.92
C GLY A 221 -10.31 -8.11 9.13
N GLU A 222 -9.49 -9.15 8.91
CA GLU A 222 -8.67 -9.73 9.97
C GLU A 222 -7.49 -8.82 10.35
N LEU A 223 -6.88 -8.13 9.37
CA LEU A 223 -5.85 -7.14 9.64
C LEU A 223 -6.40 -5.95 10.43
N ALA A 224 -7.55 -5.42 10.05
CA ALA A 224 -8.24 -4.36 10.81
C ALA A 224 -8.55 -4.83 12.24
N ARG A 225 -9.06 -6.05 12.40
CA ARG A 225 -9.32 -6.67 13.72
C ARG A 225 -8.03 -6.81 14.55
N MET A 226 -6.91 -7.17 13.92
CA MET A 226 -5.61 -7.26 14.62
C MET A 226 -5.16 -5.90 15.15
N ILE A 227 -5.36 -4.83 14.38
CA ILE A 227 -5.07 -3.45 14.81
C ILE A 227 -5.95 -3.09 16.02
N ASP A 228 -7.27 -3.31 15.92
CA ASP A 228 -8.23 -3.00 16.99
C ASP A 228 -7.85 -3.71 18.28
N LEU A 229 -7.68 -5.05 18.23
CA LEU A 229 -7.29 -5.86 19.39
C LEU A 229 -5.99 -5.39 20.03
N TYR A 230 -4.97 -5.11 19.20
CA TYR A 230 -3.69 -4.64 19.72
C TYR A 230 -3.83 -3.29 20.45
N ARG A 231 -4.58 -2.36 19.88
CA ARG A 231 -4.84 -1.03 20.48
C ARG A 231 -5.67 -1.08 21.76
N ASP A 232 -6.60 -2.04 21.84
CA ASP A 232 -7.42 -2.29 23.03
C ASP A 232 -6.63 -3.02 24.14
N GLY A 233 -5.36 -3.37 23.87
CA GLY A 233 -4.48 -4.06 24.82
C GLY A 233 -4.62 -5.58 24.82
N ASP A 234 -5.46 -6.16 23.97
CA ASP A 234 -5.59 -7.64 23.82
C ASP A 234 -4.52 -8.18 22.87
N VAL A 235 -3.26 -8.05 23.27
CA VAL A 235 -2.10 -8.50 22.49
C VAL A 235 -2.14 -10.01 22.22
N ALA A 236 -2.71 -10.80 23.13
CA ALA A 236 -2.82 -12.24 22.96
C ALA A 236 -3.74 -12.60 21.78
N GLN A 237 -4.89 -11.94 21.65
CA GLN A 237 -5.80 -12.15 20.53
C GLN A 237 -5.24 -11.56 19.23
N ALA A 238 -4.57 -10.40 19.27
CA ALA A 238 -3.88 -9.85 18.10
C ALA A 238 -2.82 -10.84 17.56
N LEU A 239 -2.06 -11.50 18.45
CA LEU A 239 -1.11 -12.56 18.08
C LEU A 239 -1.83 -13.79 17.51
N ALA A 240 -3.00 -14.15 18.03
CA ALA A 240 -3.80 -15.25 17.49
C ALA A 240 -4.25 -14.97 16.05
N VAL A 241 -4.72 -13.74 15.76
CA VAL A 241 -5.06 -13.31 14.40
C VAL A 241 -3.84 -13.37 13.49
N HIS A 242 -2.70 -12.79 13.90
CA HIS A 242 -1.46 -12.81 13.14
C HIS A 242 -1.06 -14.24 12.73
N ARG A 243 -1.11 -15.20 13.66
CA ARG A 243 -0.80 -16.62 13.40
C ARG A 243 -1.84 -17.29 12.50
N HIS A 244 -3.10 -16.93 12.65
CA HIS A 244 -4.19 -17.48 11.83
C HIS A 244 -4.03 -17.11 10.35
N ILE A 245 -3.69 -15.85 10.05
CA ILE A 245 -3.53 -15.39 8.66
C ILE A 245 -2.13 -15.65 8.08
N ALA A 246 -1.17 -16.16 8.88
CA ALA A 246 0.20 -16.43 8.42
C ALA A 246 0.27 -17.28 7.14
N PRO A 247 -0.55 -18.32 6.93
CA PRO A 247 -0.56 -19.05 5.66
C PRO A 247 -0.94 -18.17 4.46
N VAL A 248 -1.88 -17.22 4.63
CA VAL A 248 -2.27 -16.28 3.55
C VAL A 248 -1.12 -15.36 3.21
N VAL A 249 -0.41 -14.86 4.24
CA VAL A 249 0.78 -14.02 4.06
C VAL A 249 1.86 -14.79 3.29
N ASP A 250 2.14 -16.02 3.67
CA ASP A 250 3.09 -16.90 2.97
C ASP A 250 2.71 -17.10 1.50
N GLY A 251 1.48 -17.51 1.23
CA GLY A 251 1.00 -17.77 -0.13
C GLY A 251 1.04 -16.55 -1.05
N ILE A 252 0.77 -15.34 -0.54
CA ILE A 252 0.73 -14.11 -1.35
C ILE A 252 2.11 -13.43 -1.43
N MET A 253 2.86 -13.37 -0.33
CA MET A 253 4.07 -12.55 -0.28
C MET A 253 5.35 -13.29 -0.66
N LEU A 254 5.43 -14.60 -0.42
CA LEU A 254 6.68 -15.36 -0.55
C LEU A 254 6.78 -16.25 -1.81
N SER A 255 5.71 -16.35 -2.62
CA SER A 255 5.68 -17.23 -3.81
C SER A 255 6.20 -16.53 -5.09
N ALA A 256 5.39 -15.68 -5.72
CA ALA A 256 5.71 -15.09 -7.04
C ALA A 256 5.67 -13.56 -7.06
N GLY A 257 5.57 -12.92 -5.89
CA GLY A 257 5.43 -11.48 -5.76
C GLY A 257 3.97 -11.03 -5.60
N GLY A 258 3.79 -10.02 -4.72
CA GLY A 258 2.48 -9.65 -4.19
C GLY A 258 1.41 -9.29 -5.24
N ALA A 259 1.77 -8.58 -6.32
CA ALA A 259 0.80 -8.21 -7.35
C ALA A 259 0.23 -9.44 -8.09
N ILE A 260 1.09 -10.40 -8.44
CA ILE A 260 0.69 -11.63 -9.15
C ILE A 260 -0.23 -12.46 -8.26
N MET A 261 0.22 -12.72 -7.02
CA MET A 261 -0.50 -13.61 -6.12
C MET A 261 -1.78 -12.98 -5.55
N ALA A 262 -1.81 -11.66 -5.32
CA ALA A 262 -3.03 -10.95 -4.91
C ALA A 262 -4.11 -11.01 -6.00
N LYS A 263 -3.76 -10.85 -7.29
CA LYS A 263 -4.72 -11.03 -8.40
C LYS A 263 -5.24 -12.45 -8.49
N ALA A 264 -4.37 -13.44 -8.33
CA ALA A 264 -4.78 -14.84 -8.29
C ALA A 264 -5.72 -15.13 -7.10
N ALA A 265 -5.41 -14.61 -5.91
CA ALA A 265 -6.25 -14.76 -4.71
C ALA A 265 -7.62 -14.10 -4.89
N LEU A 266 -7.67 -12.88 -5.46
CA LEU A 266 -8.93 -12.20 -5.77
C LEU A 266 -9.81 -13.02 -6.72
N GLY A 267 -9.23 -13.64 -7.75
CA GLY A 267 -9.97 -14.57 -8.62
C GLY A 267 -10.56 -15.74 -7.86
N MET A 268 -9.82 -16.31 -6.87
CA MET A 268 -10.28 -17.45 -6.07
C MET A 268 -11.38 -17.09 -5.07
N VAL A 269 -11.51 -15.85 -4.67
CA VAL A 269 -12.60 -15.36 -3.80
C VAL A 269 -13.78 -14.77 -4.58
N GLY A 270 -13.81 -14.92 -5.91
CA GLY A 270 -14.92 -14.45 -6.73
C GLY A 270 -14.84 -12.98 -7.14
N MET A 271 -13.67 -12.35 -6.98
CA MET A 271 -13.42 -10.97 -7.41
C MET A 271 -12.37 -10.93 -8.55
N PRO A 272 -12.69 -11.38 -9.76
CA PRO A 272 -11.72 -11.44 -10.85
C PRO A 272 -11.31 -10.02 -11.28
N VAL A 273 -10.00 -9.80 -11.40
CA VAL A 273 -9.37 -8.51 -11.74
C VAL A 273 -8.45 -8.60 -12.97
N GLY A 274 -8.55 -9.69 -13.71
CA GLY A 274 -7.72 -9.96 -14.88
C GLY A 274 -6.26 -10.34 -14.52
N SER A 275 -5.42 -10.38 -15.54
CA SER A 275 -4.01 -10.76 -15.43
C SER A 275 -3.13 -9.57 -15.08
N VAL A 276 -1.84 -9.82 -14.93
CA VAL A 276 -0.78 -8.80 -14.83
C VAL A 276 -0.28 -8.43 -16.22
N ARG A 277 0.36 -7.25 -16.34
CA ARG A 277 1.06 -6.83 -17.57
C ARG A 277 2.52 -7.30 -17.56
N LEU A 278 3.06 -7.60 -18.73
CA LEU A 278 4.50 -7.83 -18.87
C LEU A 278 5.32 -6.63 -18.33
N PRO A 279 6.46 -6.88 -17.68
CA PRO A 279 7.21 -8.14 -17.61
C PRO A 279 6.71 -9.13 -16.55
N LEU A 280 5.67 -8.79 -15.76
CA LEU A 280 5.05 -9.76 -14.87
C LEU A 280 4.23 -10.77 -15.69
N VAL A 281 4.18 -12.01 -15.20
CA VAL A 281 3.39 -13.08 -15.79
C VAL A 281 2.42 -13.65 -14.74
N PRO A 282 1.27 -14.22 -15.14
CA PRO A 282 0.33 -14.80 -14.17
C PRO A 282 0.96 -15.95 -13.39
N ALA A 283 0.40 -16.22 -12.21
CA ALA A 283 0.77 -17.37 -11.39
C ALA A 283 0.61 -18.67 -12.18
N THR A 284 1.59 -19.58 -12.04
CA THR A 284 1.54 -20.92 -12.62
C THR A 284 0.47 -21.77 -11.95
N GLU A 285 0.06 -22.90 -12.58
CA GLU A 285 -0.88 -23.85 -11.98
C GLU A 285 -0.40 -24.35 -10.61
N LYS A 286 0.90 -24.63 -10.47
CA LYS A 286 1.49 -25.05 -9.19
C LYS A 286 1.34 -23.94 -8.13
N GLN A 287 1.70 -22.71 -8.46
CA GLN A 287 1.56 -21.57 -7.55
C GLN A 287 0.10 -21.31 -7.16
N ASN A 288 -0.83 -21.44 -8.10
CA ASN A 288 -2.26 -21.34 -7.82
C ASN A 288 -2.75 -22.44 -6.88
N ALA A 289 -2.29 -23.68 -7.04
CA ALA A 289 -2.65 -24.78 -6.14
C ALA A 289 -2.11 -24.56 -4.72
N GLU A 290 -0.85 -24.11 -4.59
CA GLU A 290 -0.23 -23.75 -3.31
C GLU A 290 -0.95 -22.57 -2.66
N LEU A 291 -1.25 -21.51 -3.41
CA LEU A 291 -2.00 -20.35 -2.92
C LEU A 291 -3.39 -20.76 -2.39
N ARG A 292 -4.12 -21.60 -3.14
CA ARG A 292 -5.44 -22.11 -2.73
C ARG A 292 -5.34 -22.80 -1.38
N ALA A 293 -4.35 -23.66 -1.18
CA ALA A 293 -4.13 -24.35 0.10
C ALA A 293 -3.84 -23.35 1.23
N CYS A 294 -3.01 -22.34 0.98
CA CYS A 294 -2.69 -21.27 1.93
C CYS A 294 -3.93 -20.44 2.32
N LEU A 295 -4.76 -20.05 1.34
CA LEU A 295 -6.00 -19.30 1.58
C LEU A 295 -6.96 -20.08 2.47
N VAL A 296 -7.18 -21.37 2.17
CA VAL A 296 -8.04 -22.28 2.98
C VAL A 296 -7.49 -22.42 4.39
N ALA A 297 -6.17 -22.66 4.54
CA ALA A 297 -5.52 -22.79 5.84
C ALA A 297 -5.63 -21.54 6.71
N GLY A 298 -5.65 -20.34 6.10
CA GLY A 298 -5.86 -19.06 6.76
C GLY A 298 -7.34 -18.65 6.86
N GLY A 299 -8.28 -19.56 6.62
CA GLY A 299 -9.72 -19.34 6.82
C GLY A 299 -10.42 -18.50 5.74
N VAL A 300 -9.77 -18.25 4.61
CA VAL A 300 -10.37 -17.49 3.50
C VAL A 300 -11.41 -18.38 2.79
N LYS A 301 -12.63 -17.87 2.67
CA LYS A 301 -13.69 -18.55 1.90
C LYS A 301 -13.44 -18.36 0.41
N LEU A 302 -13.31 -19.45 -0.30
CA LEU A 302 -13.19 -19.45 -1.76
C LEU A 302 -14.56 -19.48 -2.41
N SER A 303 -14.68 -18.89 -3.59
CA SER A 303 -15.89 -19.03 -4.41
C SER A 303 -15.95 -20.42 -5.05
N ASP A 304 -17.16 -20.94 -5.21
CA ASP A 304 -17.45 -22.20 -5.92
C ASP A 304 -17.35 -21.95 -7.45
N VAL A 305 -16.13 -21.74 -7.97
CA VAL A 305 -15.89 -21.62 -9.43
C VAL A 305 -15.03 -22.76 -9.92
#